data_0266bde892f0b393311bfd7627eed996
#
_entry.id   0266bde892f0b393311bfd7627eed996
#
_cell.length_a   1.000
_cell.length_b   1.000
_cell.length_c   1.000
_cell.angle_alpha   90.00
_cell.angle_beta   90.00
_cell.angle_gamma   90.00
#
_symmetry.space_group_name_H-M   'P 1'
#
loop_
_entity.id
_entity.type
_entity.pdbx_description
1 polymer ?
#
loop_
_entity_poly.entity_id
_entity_poly.type
_entity_poly.pdbx_seq_one_letter_code
_entity_poly.pdbx_strand_id
1 'polypeptide(L)'
;LPTREACIAALSKAIPEISSSSLTTISGLAALAFMHFGIGRDLATVLIKAILFSMLCVFTLMPGLLVLFSKLIDKTRHKNLIPKITAVGKFDIKTRFIIPPIFGVIIVAAAVFANLCPYCYTYTDLVTAKQSERQIAYQKIKNTFGSSNMVAAIVPSGDYESEGRILDELDACAEVKSTMGLANIEAMDGYMLTDAVTPRQLAEMADLDFEVAKALYGAYAVDHDEYGEIINGLDDYKVPIYDMFRFLEQEMHDGNITLSGDVQDTLDDLFDQLDEAQKQLQSDDYSRMVVYLNLPEETDETFAFVNKMHDIIGKYYATDSFYVVGNTTSAMDLSSSFGEDNLLISVLSALFVILVLLFTFKSAGLPVLLIIVIQGSIW
;
A
#
# COMPACT_ATOMS: atom_id res chain seq x y z
N LEU A 1 58.58 -14.85 -6.03
CA LEU A 1 58.23 -14.16 -4.77
C LEU A 1 57.71 -15.18 -3.77
N PRO A 2 58.11 -15.11 -2.51
CA PRO A 2 57.49 -15.91 -1.44
C PRO A 2 55.98 -15.57 -1.36
N THR A 3 55.15 -16.54 -1.01
CA THR A 3 53.67 -16.45 -1.05
C THR A 3 53.14 -15.20 -0.37
N ARG A 4 53.75 -14.78 0.76
CA ARG A 4 53.37 -13.60 1.53
C ARG A 4 53.64 -12.30 0.75
N GLU A 5 54.79 -12.16 0.09
CA GLU A 5 55.14 -10.99 -0.69
C GLU A 5 54.28 -10.90 -1.98
N ALA A 6 54.01 -12.06 -2.63
CA ALA A 6 53.10 -12.13 -3.76
C ALA A 6 51.68 -11.68 -3.38
N CYS A 7 51.19 -12.08 -2.19
CA CYS A 7 49.88 -11.66 -1.67
C CYS A 7 49.84 -10.17 -1.42
N ILE A 8 50.87 -9.57 -0.80
CA ILE A 8 50.96 -8.12 -0.55
C ILE A 8 50.93 -7.33 -1.86
N ALA A 9 51.75 -7.77 -2.83
CA ALA A 9 51.81 -7.13 -4.14
C ALA A 9 50.49 -7.21 -4.92
N ALA A 10 49.82 -8.38 -4.87
CA ALA A 10 48.49 -8.56 -5.46
C ALA A 10 47.44 -7.67 -4.78
N LEU A 11 47.43 -7.63 -3.44
CA LEU A 11 46.47 -6.86 -2.67
C LEU A 11 46.62 -5.34 -2.93
N SER A 12 47.87 -4.84 -2.98
CA SER A 12 48.13 -3.41 -3.27
C SER A 12 47.61 -2.95 -4.64
N LYS A 13 47.54 -3.86 -5.61
CA LYS A 13 46.94 -3.62 -6.94
C LYS A 13 45.42 -3.80 -6.94
N ALA A 14 44.91 -4.78 -6.18
CA ALA A 14 43.52 -5.11 -6.17
C ALA A 14 42.68 -4.09 -5.36
N ILE A 15 43.23 -3.50 -4.28
CA ILE A 15 42.51 -2.51 -3.43
C ILE A 15 41.93 -1.36 -4.26
N PRO A 16 42.66 -0.63 -5.10
CA PRO A 16 42.12 0.47 -5.89
C PRO A 16 41.00 0.02 -6.83
N GLU A 17 41.18 -1.13 -7.49
CA GLU A 17 40.23 -1.65 -8.47
C GLU A 17 38.92 -2.10 -7.78
N ILE A 18 39.02 -2.88 -6.71
CA ILE A 18 37.87 -3.36 -5.94
C ILE A 18 37.16 -2.18 -5.29
N SER A 19 37.91 -1.25 -4.66
CA SER A 19 37.32 -0.06 -4.03
C SER A 19 36.57 0.81 -5.04
N SER A 20 37.13 1.03 -6.21
CA SER A 20 36.48 1.80 -7.27
C SER A 20 35.17 1.15 -7.74
N SER A 21 35.21 -0.15 -8.00
CA SER A 21 34.02 -0.89 -8.40
C SER A 21 32.92 -0.86 -7.31
N SER A 22 33.30 -1.14 -6.06
CA SER A 22 32.39 -1.08 -4.93
C SER A 22 31.82 0.33 -4.69
N LEU A 23 32.64 1.35 -4.80
CA LEU A 23 32.22 2.75 -4.65
C LEU A 23 31.25 3.17 -5.76
N THR A 24 31.45 2.71 -6.98
CA THR A 24 30.51 2.95 -8.09
C THR A 24 29.13 2.34 -7.77
N THR A 25 29.09 1.12 -7.26
CA THR A 25 27.84 0.47 -6.88
C THR A 25 27.17 1.17 -5.70
N ILE A 26 27.95 1.51 -4.66
CA ILE A 26 27.44 2.28 -3.49
C ILE A 26 26.87 3.61 -3.93
N SER A 27 27.54 4.31 -4.84
CA SER A 27 27.07 5.62 -5.32
C SER A 27 25.73 5.52 -6.07
N GLY A 28 25.55 4.49 -6.89
CA GLY A 28 24.26 4.22 -7.53
C GLY A 28 23.15 3.90 -6.53
N LEU A 29 23.46 3.06 -5.53
CA LEU A 29 22.51 2.72 -4.46
C LEU A 29 22.20 3.91 -3.54
N ALA A 30 23.15 4.83 -3.34
CA ALA A 30 22.91 6.02 -2.54
C ALA A 30 21.82 6.93 -3.12
N ALA A 31 21.59 6.88 -4.44
CA ALA A 31 20.47 7.59 -5.07
C ALA A 31 19.11 7.13 -4.55
N LEU A 32 18.96 5.84 -4.21
CA LEU A 32 17.70 5.29 -3.64
C LEU A 32 17.37 5.88 -2.26
N ALA A 33 18.36 6.40 -1.52
CA ALA A 33 18.12 7.02 -0.22
C ALA A 33 17.33 8.34 -0.32
N PHE A 34 17.25 8.93 -1.50
CA PHE A 34 16.48 10.14 -1.80
C PHE A 34 15.05 9.88 -2.27
N MET A 35 14.65 8.62 -2.33
CA MET A 35 13.30 8.20 -2.68
C MET A 35 12.30 8.65 -1.61
N HIS A 36 11.13 9.13 -2.02
CA HIS A 36 10.03 9.42 -1.10
C HIS A 36 9.46 8.13 -0.51
N PHE A 37 9.46 7.06 -1.28
CA PHE A 37 8.97 5.78 -0.84
C PHE A 37 9.96 5.08 0.12
N GLY A 38 9.51 4.80 1.35
CA GLY A 38 10.35 4.32 2.45
C GLY A 38 11.15 3.05 2.17
N ILE A 39 10.61 2.12 1.38
CA ILE A 39 11.29 0.87 0.99
C ILE A 39 12.59 1.16 0.22
N GLY A 40 12.65 2.21 -0.60
CA GLY A 40 13.86 2.60 -1.32
C GLY A 40 15.02 2.93 -0.39
N ARG A 41 14.76 3.68 0.68
CA ARG A 41 15.74 4.02 1.72
C ARG A 41 16.22 2.79 2.48
N ASP A 42 15.32 1.88 2.82
CA ASP A 42 15.66 0.65 3.53
C ASP A 42 16.53 -0.27 2.67
N LEU A 43 16.17 -0.48 1.41
CA LEU A 43 16.96 -1.23 0.43
C LEU A 43 18.35 -0.62 0.24
N ALA A 44 18.44 0.69 0.04
CA ALA A 44 19.72 1.38 -0.08
C ALA A 44 20.61 1.13 1.14
N THR A 45 20.06 1.30 2.34
CA THR A 45 20.80 1.13 3.60
C THR A 45 21.32 -0.29 3.77
N VAL A 46 20.49 -1.29 3.51
CA VAL A 46 20.86 -2.72 3.64
C VAL A 46 21.92 -3.10 2.62
N LEU A 47 21.72 -2.73 1.35
CA LEU A 47 22.64 -3.09 0.26
C LEU A 47 23.98 -2.38 0.39
N ILE A 48 24.01 -1.10 0.76
CA ILE A 48 25.25 -0.37 1.02
C ILE A 48 26.04 -1.00 2.17
N LYS A 49 25.38 -1.33 3.28
CA LYS A 49 26.01 -2.05 4.40
C LYS A 49 26.59 -3.39 3.93
N ALA A 50 25.85 -4.16 3.16
CA ALA A 50 26.31 -5.45 2.64
C ALA A 50 27.58 -5.32 1.77
N ILE A 51 27.64 -4.31 0.89
CA ILE A 51 28.82 -4.04 0.06
C ILE A 51 30.01 -3.60 0.91
N LEU A 52 29.81 -2.73 1.90
CA LEU A 52 30.87 -2.29 2.80
C LEU A 52 31.43 -3.45 3.61
N PHE A 53 30.59 -4.32 4.18
CA PHE A 53 31.04 -5.53 4.87
C PHE A 53 31.74 -6.50 3.93
N SER A 54 31.26 -6.70 2.72
CA SER A 54 31.91 -7.53 1.70
C SER A 54 33.30 -7.00 1.38
N MET A 55 33.43 -5.70 1.15
CA MET A 55 34.72 -5.04 0.88
C MET A 55 35.69 -5.22 2.07
N LEU A 56 35.19 -5.04 3.30
CA LEU A 56 35.99 -5.27 4.50
C LEU A 56 36.50 -6.72 4.57
N CYS A 57 35.64 -7.71 4.32
CA CYS A 57 36.01 -9.12 4.31
C CYS A 57 37.04 -9.43 3.22
N VAL A 58 36.87 -8.87 2.01
CA VAL A 58 37.82 -9.07 0.91
C VAL A 58 39.18 -8.49 1.24
N PHE A 59 39.28 -7.35 1.90
CA PHE A 59 40.57 -6.74 2.23
C PHE A 59 41.24 -7.34 3.46
N THR A 60 40.49 -7.91 4.40
CA THR A 60 41.05 -8.46 5.65
C THR A 60 41.11 -9.98 5.66
N LEU A 61 40.00 -10.66 5.40
CA LEU A 61 39.89 -12.11 5.51
C LEU A 61 40.52 -12.84 4.31
N MET A 62 40.26 -12.37 3.09
CA MET A 62 40.68 -13.05 1.88
C MET A 62 42.21 -13.20 1.77
N PRO A 63 43.05 -12.17 2.00
CA PRO A 63 44.49 -12.31 1.99
C PRO A 63 45.02 -13.31 2.98
N GLY A 64 44.48 -13.32 4.21
CA GLY A 64 44.81 -14.28 5.24
C GLY A 64 44.54 -15.73 4.82
N LEU A 65 43.34 -15.97 4.28
CA LEU A 65 42.96 -17.29 3.76
C LEU A 65 43.83 -17.74 2.58
N LEU A 66 44.12 -16.84 1.64
CA LEU A 66 45.00 -17.17 0.49
C LEU A 66 46.43 -17.61 0.93
N VAL A 67 47.00 -16.93 1.94
CA VAL A 67 48.29 -17.29 2.49
C VAL A 67 48.22 -18.62 3.23
N LEU A 68 47.17 -18.78 4.08
CA LEU A 68 46.97 -20.00 4.90
C LEU A 68 46.80 -21.25 4.05
N PHE A 69 45.96 -21.16 3.01
CA PHE A 69 45.63 -22.29 2.12
C PHE A 69 46.48 -22.36 0.88
N SER A 70 47.55 -21.58 0.75
CA SER A 70 48.41 -21.52 -0.47
C SER A 70 48.87 -22.90 -0.97
N LYS A 71 49.35 -23.80 -0.07
CA LYS A 71 49.80 -25.15 -0.42
C LYS A 71 48.66 -26.01 -0.98
N LEU A 72 47.42 -25.83 -0.46
CA LEU A 72 46.26 -26.58 -0.94
C LEU A 72 45.81 -26.05 -2.32
N ILE A 73 45.84 -24.73 -2.52
CA ILE A 73 45.55 -24.07 -3.80
C ILE A 73 46.51 -24.55 -4.89
N ASP A 74 47.82 -24.61 -4.62
CA ASP A 74 48.81 -25.09 -5.54
C ASP A 74 48.60 -26.57 -5.90
N LYS A 75 48.22 -27.40 -4.90
CA LYS A 75 47.95 -28.84 -5.12
C LYS A 75 46.69 -29.08 -5.98
N THR A 76 45.67 -28.19 -5.87
CA THR A 76 44.42 -28.29 -6.63
C THR A 76 44.46 -27.55 -7.96
N ARG A 77 45.62 -27.04 -8.38
CA ARG A 77 45.76 -26.27 -9.61
C ARG A 77 45.46 -27.12 -10.83
N HIS A 78 44.52 -26.70 -11.65
CA HIS A 78 44.14 -27.33 -12.91
C HIS A 78 44.41 -26.41 -14.11
N LYS A 79 44.31 -26.97 -15.31
CA LYS A 79 44.45 -26.22 -16.56
C LYS A 79 43.30 -25.18 -16.69
N ASN A 80 43.64 -24.01 -17.23
CA ASN A 80 42.63 -22.99 -17.51
C ASN A 80 41.60 -23.52 -18.52
N LEU A 81 40.35 -23.64 -18.07
CA LEU A 81 39.24 -24.13 -18.91
C LEU A 81 38.72 -23.06 -19.88
N ILE A 82 38.98 -21.78 -19.59
CA ILE A 82 38.57 -20.69 -20.47
C ILE A 82 39.68 -20.39 -21.47
N PRO A 83 39.49 -20.69 -22.78
CA PRO A 83 40.47 -20.39 -23.78
C PRO A 83 40.63 -18.88 -23.97
N LYS A 84 41.78 -18.44 -24.46
CA LYS A 84 41.99 -17.05 -24.88
C LYS A 84 41.10 -16.73 -26.07
N ILE A 85 40.00 -16.01 -25.88
CA ILE A 85 39.04 -15.70 -26.95
C ILE A 85 39.51 -14.42 -27.67
N THR A 86 40.51 -14.53 -28.47
CA THR A 86 41.02 -13.42 -29.31
C THR A 86 40.10 -13.08 -30.49
N ALA A 87 39.21 -14.01 -30.86
CA ALA A 87 38.26 -13.83 -31.95
C ALA A 87 37.24 -12.70 -31.64
N VAL A 88 36.77 -12.58 -30.40
CA VAL A 88 35.82 -11.52 -29.99
C VAL A 88 36.47 -10.15 -30.17
N GLY A 89 37.65 -9.92 -29.63
CA GLY A 89 38.34 -8.63 -29.78
C GLY A 89 38.64 -8.24 -31.24
N LYS A 90 38.95 -9.24 -32.10
CA LYS A 90 39.08 -8.97 -33.53
C LYS A 90 37.78 -8.62 -34.22
N PHE A 91 36.68 -9.25 -33.79
CA PHE A 91 35.33 -8.95 -34.26
C PHE A 91 34.92 -7.54 -33.86
N ASP A 92 35.09 -7.16 -32.60
CA ASP A 92 34.73 -5.84 -32.07
C ASP A 92 35.47 -4.70 -32.77
N ILE A 93 36.76 -4.86 -33.00
CA ILE A 93 37.56 -3.88 -33.76
C ILE A 93 37.08 -3.76 -35.21
N LYS A 94 36.75 -4.88 -35.86
CA LYS A 94 36.28 -4.91 -37.26
C LYS A 94 34.90 -4.26 -37.39
N THR A 95 34.05 -4.41 -36.39
CA THR A 95 32.66 -3.94 -36.41
C THR A 95 32.44 -2.60 -35.64
N ARG A 96 33.53 -1.93 -35.23
CA ARG A 96 33.51 -0.70 -34.42
C ARG A 96 32.68 0.47 -35.00
N PHE A 97 32.43 0.49 -36.31
CA PHE A 97 31.60 1.52 -36.96
C PHE A 97 30.19 1.03 -37.26
N ILE A 98 29.87 -0.25 -37.00
CA ILE A 98 28.57 -0.85 -37.27
C ILE A 98 27.82 -1.07 -35.97
N ILE A 99 28.48 -1.66 -34.96
CA ILE A 99 27.83 -2.00 -33.67
C ILE A 99 27.34 -0.76 -32.90
N PRO A 100 28.12 0.33 -32.71
CA PRO A 100 27.65 1.48 -31.93
C PRO A 100 26.43 2.17 -32.52
N PRO A 101 26.30 2.43 -33.83
CA PRO A 101 25.07 2.97 -34.40
C PRO A 101 23.85 2.06 -34.23
N ILE A 102 24.02 0.74 -34.44
CA ILE A 102 22.92 -0.24 -34.19
C ILE A 102 22.51 -0.21 -32.73
N PHE A 103 23.47 -0.20 -31.80
CA PHE A 103 23.19 -0.11 -30.37
C PHE A 103 22.47 1.19 -30.04
N GLY A 104 22.83 2.32 -30.64
CA GLY A 104 22.13 3.57 -30.50
C GLY A 104 20.63 3.50 -30.90
N VAL A 105 20.36 2.83 -32.04
CA VAL A 105 18.95 2.61 -32.45
C VAL A 105 18.22 1.70 -31.48
N ILE A 106 18.86 0.65 -30.97
CA ILE A 106 18.28 -0.25 -29.99
C ILE A 106 17.96 0.51 -28.69
N ILE A 107 18.85 1.37 -28.19
CA ILE A 107 18.61 2.18 -26.98
C ILE A 107 17.39 3.07 -27.18
N VAL A 108 17.25 3.76 -28.31
CA VAL A 108 16.10 4.64 -28.57
C VAL A 108 14.81 3.81 -28.63
N ALA A 109 14.83 2.67 -29.30
CA ALA A 109 13.67 1.77 -29.34
C ALA A 109 13.33 1.25 -27.93
N ALA A 110 14.32 0.81 -27.17
CA ALA A 110 14.12 0.33 -25.80
C ALA A 110 13.55 1.42 -24.88
N ALA A 111 14.05 2.65 -24.97
CA ALA A 111 13.51 3.78 -24.20
C ALA A 111 12.03 4.05 -24.53
N VAL A 112 11.63 3.96 -25.82
CA VAL A 112 10.21 4.10 -26.21
C VAL A 112 9.37 2.96 -25.63
N PHE A 113 9.81 1.71 -25.77
CA PHE A 113 9.07 0.56 -25.25
C PHE A 113 9.03 0.54 -23.71
N ALA A 114 10.08 0.97 -23.02
CA ALA A 114 10.10 1.08 -21.57
C ALA A 114 9.03 2.07 -21.05
N ASN A 115 8.83 3.19 -21.74
CA ASN A 115 7.77 4.16 -21.39
C ASN A 115 6.35 3.66 -21.69
N LEU A 116 6.19 2.64 -22.53
CA LEU A 116 4.91 2.02 -22.83
C LEU A 116 4.59 0.83 -21.89
N CYS A 117 5.54 0.42 -21.06
CA CYS A 117 5.35 -0.69 -20.13
C CYS A 117 4.42 -0.26 -18.98
N PRO A 118 3.28 -0.94 -18.75
CA PRO A 118 2.44 -0.63 -17.60
C PRO A 118 3.16 -1.03 -16.30
N TYR A 119 3.06 -0.18 -15.31
CA TYR A 119 3.54 -0.47 -13.97
C TYR A 119 2.46 -1.20 -13.18
N CYS A 120 2.88 -2.10 -12.29
CA CYS A 120 2.03 -2.79 -11.32
C CYS A 120 2.44 -2.34 -9.92
N TYR A 121 1.50 -1.80 -9.16
CA TYR A 121 1.74 -1.22 -7.84
C TYR A 121 1.30 -2.15 -6.70
N THR A 122 0.46 -3.16 -6.97
CA THR A 122 0.05 -4.16 -5.97
C THR A 122 0.91 -5.42 -6.04
N TYR A 123 1.23 -5.95 -4.86
CA TYR A 123 1.97 -7.21 -4.72
C TYR A 123 1.09 -8.46 -4.94
N THR A 124 -0.22 -8.30 -4.91
CA THR A 124 -1.20 -9.39 -5.02
C THR A 124 -1.26 -10.00 -6.41
N ASP A 125 -1.00 -9.22 -7.45
CA ASP A 125 -1.05 -9.66 -8.85
C ASP A 125 0.31 -10.14 -9.41
N LEU A 126 1.36 -10.16 -8.59
CA LEU A 126 2.66 -10.71 -9.00
C LEU A 126 2.54 -12.22 -9.24
N VAL A 127 2.46 -12.59 -10.52
CA VAL A 127 2.44 -13.99 -10.93
C VAL A 127 3.84 -14.58 -10.80
N THR A 128 4.03 -15.42 -9.79
CA THR A 128 5.27 -16.19 -9.65
C THR A 128 5.24 -17.46 -10.50
N ALA A 129 6.41 -17.91 -10.99
CA ALA A 129 6.51 -19.12 -11.80
C ALA A 129 5.97 -20.39 -11.07
N LYS A 130 5.97 -20.38 -9.74
CA LYS A 130 5.34 -21.39 -8.90
C LYS A 130 4.37 -20.68 -7.95
N GLN A 131 3.09 -20.83 -8.24
CA GLN A 131 2.03 -20.27 -7.40
C GLN A 131 1.98 -20.99 -6.05
N SER A 132 1.81 -20.22 -4.97
CA SER A 132 1.51 -20.75 -3.65
C SER A 132 0.03 -21.21 -3.57
N GLU A 133 -0.29 -22.07 -2.62
CA GLU A 133 -1.68 -22.50 -2.38
C GLU A 133 -2.62 -21.31 -2.15
N ARG A 134 -2.12 -20.27 -1.46
CA ARG A 134 -2.85 -19.01 -1.22
C ARG A 134 -3.16 -18.28 -2.53
N GLN A 135 -2.21 -18.19 -3.46
CA GLN A 135 -2.41 -17.56 -4.77
C GLN A 135 -3.41 -18.34 -5.62
N ILE A 136 -3.34 -19.68 -5.59
CA ILE A 136 -4.29 -20.54 -6.28
C ILE A 136 -5.71 -20.35 -5.72
N ALA A 137 -5.85 -20.33 -4.39
CA ALA A 137 -7.13 -20.10 -3.72
C ALA A 137 -7.69 -18.70 -4.06
N TYR A 138 -6.87 -17.67 -4.01
CA TYR A 138 -7.25 -16.30 -4.37
C TYR A 138 -7.72 -16.21 -5.82
N GLN A 139 -6.97 -16.78 -6.76
CA GLN A 139 -7.36 -16.84 -8.18
C GLN A 139 -8.70 -17.57 -8.38
N LYS A 140 -8.91 -18.66 -7.66
CA LYS A 140 -10.17 -19.40 -7.72
C LYS A 140 -11.35 -18.58 -7.22
N ILE A 141 -11.19 -17.86 -6.11
CA ILE A 141 -12.19 -16.92 -5.57
C ILE A 141 -12.48 -15.81 -6.59
N LYS A 142 -11.43 -15.16 -7.10
CA LYS A 142 -11.53 -14.07 -8.09
C LYS A 142 -12.26 -14.54 -9.37
N ASN A 143 -11.97 -15.74 -9.85
CA ASN A 143 -12.61 -16.29 -11.05
C ASN A 143 -14.07 -16.73 -10.82
N THR A 144 -14.43 -17.08 -9.58
CA THR A 144 -15.79 -17.56 -9.25
C THR A 144 -16.73 -16.41 -8.88
N PHE A 145 -16.24 -15.44 -8.09
CA PHE A 145 -17.05 -14.36 -7.52
C PHE A 145 -16.77 -12.98 -8.14
N GLY A 146 -15.80 -12.91 -9.03
CA GLY A 146 -15.30 -11.65 -9.60
C GLY A 146 -14.23 -10.97 -8.74
N SER A 147 -13.69 -9.87 -9.25
CA SER A 147 -12.78 -9.02 -8.49
C SER A 147 -13.61 -8.14 -7.55
N SER A 148 -13.29 -8.15 -6.27
CA SER A 148 -13.90 -7.24 -5.29
C SER A 148 -12.88 -6.16 -4.95
N ASN A 149 -13.00 -5.00 -5.59
CA ASN A 149 -12.27 -3.81 -5.20
C ASN A 149 -13.06 -3.09 -4.11
N MET A 150 -12.47 -2.95 -2.94
CA MET A 150 -13.09 -2.37 -1.76
C MET A 150 -12.28 -1.17 -1.29
N VAL A 151 -12.97 -0.06 -1.13
CA VAL A 151 -12.42 1.17 -0.54
C VAL A 151 -13.28 1.54 0.66
N ALA A 152 -12.68 1.96 1.75
CA ALA A 152 -13.39 2.42 2.93
C ALA A 152 -13.18 3.92 3.13
N ALA A 153 -14.27 4.62 3.40
CA ALA A 153 -14.25 5.98 3.92
C ALA A 153 -14.39 5.92 5.44
N ILE A 154 -13.54 6.65 6.14
CA ILE A 154 -13.55 6.77 7.59
C ILE A 154 -13.84 8.24 7.92
N VAL A 155 -14.94 8.50 8.60
CA VAL A 155 -15.41 9.84 8.94
C VAL A 155 -15.64 9.94 10.46
N PRO A 156 -15.67 11.15 11.06
CA PRO A 156 -16.10 11.31 12.45
C PRO A 156 -17.48 10.70 12.69
N SER A 157 -17.65 9.97 13.80
CA SER A 157 -18.92 9.31 14.16
C SER A 157 -19.98 10.31 14.63
N GLY A 158 -21.26 9.92 14.49
CA GLY A 158 -22.41 10.61 15.10
C GLY A 158 -23.20 11.52 14.16
N ASP A 159 -22.74 11.81 12.95
CA ASP A 159 -23.50 12.54 11.92
C ASP A 159 -24.12 11.58 10.89
N TYR A 160 -25.12 10.82 11.34
CA TYR A 160 -25.78 9.80 10.51
C TYR A 160 -26.48 10.39 9.29
N GLU A 161 -26.94 11.64 9.35
CA GLU A 161 -27.59 12.31 8.21
C GLU A 161 -26.58 12.56 7.07
N SER A 162 -25.40 13.06 7.39
CA SER A 162 -24.32 13.25 6.41
C SER A 162 -23.79 11.91 5.91
N GLU A 163 -23.64 10.90 6.77
CA GLU A 163 -23.23 9.54 6.39
C GLU A 163 -24.23 8.93 5.38
N GLY A 164 -25.54 9.01 5.64
CA GLY A 164 -26.57 8.53 4.74
C GLY A 164 -26.55 9.22 3.38
N ARG A 165 -26.43 10.55 3.36
CA ARG A 165 -26.31 11.31 2.09
C ARG A 165 -25.08 10.95 1.27
N ILE A 166 -23.93 10.72 1.93
CA ILE A 166 -22.70 10.28 1.28
C ILE A 166 -22.90 8.89 0.66
N LEU A 167 -23.49 7.95 1.39
CA LEU A 167 -23.76 6.60 0.89
C LEU A 167 -24.71 6.64 -0.33
N ASP A 168 -25.77 7.46 -0.29
CA ASP A 168 -26.70 7.65 -1.39
C ASP A 168 -26.02 8.25 -2.63
N GLU A 169 -25.18 9.29 -2.44
CA GLU A 169 -24.43 9.89 -3.55
C GLU A 169 -23.43 8.90 -4.16
N LEU A 170 -22.80 8.05 -3.34
CA LEU A 170 -21.88 7.03 -3.81
C LEU A 170 -22.59 5.89 -4.54
N ASP A 171 -23.73 5.42 -4.03
CA ASP A 171 -24.54 4.37 -4.68
C ASP A 171 -25.11 4.83 -6.02
N ALA A 172 -25.33 6.14 -6.20
CA ALA A 172 -25.75 6.71 -7.47
C ALA A 172 -24.63 6.72 -8.53
N CYS A 173 -23.38 6.44 -8.18
CA CYS A 173 -22.26 6.40 -9.11
C CYS A 173 -22.21 5.06 -9.85
N ALA A 174 -22.02 5.09 -11.17
CA ALA A 174 -21.94 3.90 -12.02
C ALA A 174 -20.73 3.00 -11.69
N GLU A 175 -19.70 3.58 -11.13
CA GLU A 175 -18.46 2.92 -10.72
C GLU A 175 -18.64 2.07 -9.47
N VAL A 176 -19.70 2.33 -8.67
CA VAL A 176 -20.01 1.65 -7.41
C VAL A 176 -20.91 0.44 -7.65
N LYS A 177 -20.59 -0.65 -7.00
CA LYS A 177 -21.39 -1.87 -6.99
C LYS A 177 -22.40 -1.86 -5.85
N SER A 178 -21.95 -1.46 -4.68
CA SER A 178 -22.75 -1.33 -3.45
C SER A 178 -21.96 -0.58 -2.40
N THR A 179 -22.67 0.05 -1.47
CA THR A 179 -22.10 0.65 -0.28
C THR A 179 -22.60 -0.07 0.97
N MET A 180 -21.87 0.06 2.07
CA MET A 180 -22.25 -0.46 3.38
C MET A 180 -21.73 0.49 4.46
N GLY A 181 -22.61 1.04 5.23
CA GLY A 181 -22.35 1.86 6.41
C GLY A 181 -23.49 1.69 7.41
N LEU A 182 -23.34 2.20 8.62
CA LEU A 182 -24.40 2.09 9.62
C LEU A 182 -25.69 2.78 9.14
N ALA A 183 -25.54 3.88 8.40
CA ALA A 183 -26.66 4.70 7.94
C ALA A 183 -27.48 4.10 6.77
N ASN A 184 -27.04 2.99 6.14
CA ASN A 184 -27.80 2.31 5.09
C ASN A 184 -28.15 0.85 5.45
N ILE A 185 -28.08 0.48 6.72
CA ILE A 185 -28.61 -0.81 7.20
C ILE A 185 -30.09 -0.64 7.52
N GLU A 186 -30.94 -1.43 6.86
CA GLU A 186 -32.36 -1.46 7.14
C GLU A 186 -32.61 -2.16 8.50
N ALA A 187 -33.34 -1.46 9.36
CA ALA A 187 -33.75 -1.98 10.67
C ALA A 187 -35.04 -2.79 10.56
N MET A 188 -36.16 -2.12 10.30
CA MET A 188 -37.49 -2.71 10.21
C MET A 188 -38.40 -1.84 9.33
N ASP A 189 -39.31 -2.46 8.57
CA ASP A 189 -40.38 -1.80 7.83
C ASP A 189 -39.94 -0.63 6.92
N GLY A 190 -38.72 -0.71 6.34
CA GLY A 190 -38.17 0.30 5.47
C GLY A 190 -37.48 1.48 6.19
N TYR A 191 -37.39 1.44 7.52
CA TYR A 191 -36.57 2.38 8.29
C TYR A 191 -35.13 1.90 8.37
N MET A 192 -34.19 2.84 8.23
CA MET A 192 -32.77 2.58 8.46
C MET A 192 -32.42 2.62 9.95
N LEU A 193 -31.38 1.92 10.36
CA LEU A 193 -30.93 1.90 11.77
C LEU A 193 -30.67 3.29 12.35
N THR A 194 -30.27 4.23 11.52
CA THR A 194 -29.94 5.60 11.90
C THR A 194 -31.09 6.59 11.73
N ASP A 195 -32.26 6.13 11.25
CA ASP A 195 -33.43 7.00 11.15
C ASP A 195 -33.90 7.43 12.53
N ALA A 196 -34.07 8.73 12.69
CA ALA A 196 -34.60 9.29 13.92
C ALA A 196 -36.12 9.17 13.94
N VAL A 197 -36.67 8.35 14.86
CA VAL A 197 -38.10 8.03 14.97
C VAL A 197 -38.70 8.60 16.26
N THR A 198 -40.00 8.87 16.22
CA THR A 198 -40.77 9.30 17.39
C THR A 198 -41.21 8.11 18.27
N PRO A 199 -41.62 8.31 19.53
CA PRO A 199 -42.16 7.23 20.38
C PRO A 199 -43.32 6.48 19.72
N ARG A 200 -44.16 7.18 18.94
CA ARG A 200 -45.28 6.55 18.21
C ARG A 200 -44.82 5.66 17.11
N GLN A 201 -43.86 6.10 16.31
CA GLN A 201 -43.27 5.29 15.23
C GLN A 201 -42.60 4.05 15.79
N LEU A 202 -41.80 4.18 16.86
CA LEU A 202 -41.18 3.06 17.55
C LEU A 202 -42.21 2.06 18.09
N ALA A 203 -43.28 2.58 18.73
CA ALA A 203 -44.36 1.74 19.24
C ALA A 203 -45.05 0.91 18.15
N GLU A 204 -45.34 1.54 16.99
CA GLU A 204 -45.89 0.86 15.80
C GLU A 204 -44.95 -0.20 15.19
N MET A 205 -43.66 0.12 15.09
CA MET A 205 -42.65 -0.80 14.54
C MET A 205 -42.41 -2.01 15.45
N ALA A 206 -42.29 -1.81 16.74
CA ALA A 206 -41.92 -2.87 17.70
C ALA A 206 -43.13 -3.55 18.33
N ASP A 207 -44.37 -3.24 17.91
CA ASP A 207 -45.65 -3.70 18.50
C ASP A 207 -45.68 -3.48 20.02
N LEU A 208 -45.26 -2.28 20.45
CA LEU A 208 -45.22 -1.87 21.85
C LEU A 208 -46.41 -0.95 22.19
N ASP A 209 -46.77 -0.91 23.48
CA ASP A 209 -47.68 0.09 23.96
C ASP A 209 -47.04 1.48 23.87
N PHE A 210 -47.81 2.48 23.38
CA PHE A 210 -47.32 3.84 23.19
C PHE A 210 -46.79 4.50 24.50
N GLU A 211 -47.45 4.23 25.63
CA GLU A 211 -47.00 4.76 26.92
C GLU A 211 -45.66 4.15 27.35
N VAL A 212 -45.41 2.92 27.00
CA VAL A 212 -44.09 2.24 27.21
C VAL A 212 -43.01 2.86 26.35
N ALA A 213 -43.26 3.03 25.06
CA ALA A 213 -42.33 3.70 24.17
C ALA A 213 -42.04 5.14 24.62
N LYS A 214 -43.07 5.88 25.03
CA LYS A 214 -42.91 7.24 25.54
C LYS A 214 -42.10 7.29 26.84
N ALA A 215 -42.29 6.32 27.73
CA ALA A 215 -41.51 6.24 28.97
C ALA A 215 -40.02 5.94 28.67
N LEU A 216 -39.72 5.07 27.67
CA LEU A 216 -38.39 4.77 27.23
C LEU A 216 -37.68 6.02 26.67
N TYR A 217 -38.38 6.81 25.84
CA TYR A 217 -37.86 8.08 25.32
C TYR A 217 -37.62 9.12 26.43
N GLY A 218 -38.47 9.12 27.45
CA GLY A 218 -38.27 9.97 28.62
C GLY A 218 -37.04 9.58 29.43
N ALA A 219 -36.77 8.28 29.58
CA ALA A 219 -35.59 7.76 30.24
C ALA A 219 -34.33 8.09 29.45
N TYR A 220 -34.35 7.87 28.12
CA TYR A 220 -33.26 8.22 27.21
C TYR A 220 -32.90 9.71 27.31
N ALA A 221 -33.91 10.60 27.23
CA ALA A 221 -33.70 12.04 27.30
C ALA A 221 -33.12 12.51 28.64
N VAL A 222 -33.43 11.80 29.73
CA VAL A 222 -32.86 12.09 31.07
C VAL A 222 -31.41 11.64 31.13
N ASP A 223 -31.10 10.45 30.61
CA ASP A 223 -29.76 9.88 30.62
C ASP A 223 -28.77 10.71 29.79
N HIS A 224 -29.26 11.27 28.69
CA HIS A 224 -28.46 12.10 27.77
C HIS A 224 -28.56 13.60 28.05
N ASP A 225 -29.10 14.03 29.20
CA ASP A 225 -29.28 15.44 29.61
C ASP A 225 -30.11 16.29 28.62
N GLU A 226 -30.88 15.66 27.72
CA GLU A 226 -31.68 16.34 26.67
C GLU A 226 -33.11 16.67 27.12
N TYR A 227 -33.55 16.13 28.23
CA TYR A 227 -34.95 16.29 28.69
C TYR A 227 -35.36 17.75 28.83
N GLY A 228 -34.45 18.63 29.24
CA GLY A 228 -34.66 20.07 29.35
C GLY A 228 -34.74 20.84 28.04
N GLU A 229 -34.33 20.23 26.94
CA GLU A 229 -34.26 20.84 25.61
C GLU A 229 -35.46 20.48 24.72
N ILE A 230 -36.32 19.56 25.16
CA ILE A 230 -37.50 19.11 24.42
C ILE A 230 -38.58 20.19 24.41
N ILE A 231 -38.74 20.90 23.29
CA ILE A 231 -39.61 22.07 23.13
C ILE A 231 -41.09 21.67 22.94
N ASN A 232 -41.36 20.59 22.19
CA ASN A 232 -42.72 20.20 21.76
C ASN A 232 -43.31 19.02 22.58
N GLY A 233 -42.63 18.58 23.63
CA GLY A 233 -42.97 17.39 24.38
C GLY A 233 -42.40 16.10 23.79
N LEU A 234 -42.45 15.03 24.58
CA LEU A 234 -41.88 13.72 24.21
C LEU A 234 -42.53 13.09 22.97
N ASP A 235 -43.73 13.45 22.60
CA ASP A 235 -44.47 12.85 21.48
C ASP A 235 -43.82 13.16 20.12
N ASP A 236 -43.14 14.31 20.00
CA ASP A 236 -42.44 14.76 18.80
C ASP A 236 -40.91 14.62 18.91
N TYR A 237 -40.40 14.17 20.04
CA TYR A 237 -38.99 13.94 20.27
C TYR A 237 -38.50 12.73 19.44
N LYS A 238 -37.42 12.90 18.70
CA LYS A 238 -36.90 11.89 17.81
C LYS A 238 -35.53 11.40 18.25
N VAL A 239 -35.37 10.10 18.30
CA VAL A 239 -34.10 9.44 18.60
C VAL A 239 -33.79 8.46 17.50
N PRO A 240 -32.53 8.36 17.02
CA PRO A 240 -32.12 7.31 16.07
C PRO A 240 -32.45 5.91 16.61
N ILE A 241 -32.95 5.05 15.75
CA ILE A 241 -33.33 3.68 16.13
C ILE A 241 -32.15 2.96 16.79
N TYR A 242 -30.96 3.11 16.19
CA TYR A 242 -29.72 2.54 16.70
C TYR A 242 -29.42 2.99 18.15
N ASP A 243 -29.47 4.29 18.41
CA ASP A 243 -29.17 4.83 19.74
C ASP A 243 -30.19 4.37 20.77
N MET A 244 -31.45 4.27 20.38
CA MET A 244 -32.50 3.75 21.22
C MET A 244 -32.31 2.27 21.57
N PHE A 245 -31.90 1.44 20.61
CA PHE A 245 -31.58 0.03 20.86
C PHE A 245 -30.37 -0.13 21.79
N ARG A 246 -29.34 0.68 21.61
CA ARG A 246 -28.16 0.68 22.51
C ARG A 246 -28.53 1.09 23.94
N PHE A 247 -29.37 2.09 24.08
CA PHE A 247 -29.87 2.50 25.37
C PHE A 247 -30.71 1.39 26.02
N LEU A 248 -31.60 0.74 25.28
CA LEU A 248 -32.41 -0.38 25.77
C LEU A 248 -31.55 -1.55 26.24
N GLU A 249 -30.52 -1.92 25.48
CA GLU A 249 -29.57 -2.95 25.84
C GLU A 249 -28.86 -2.65 27.15
N GLN A 250 -28.39 -1.40 27.33
CA GLN A 250 -27.75 -0.95 28.57
C GLN A 250 -28.69 -1.02 29.75
N GLU A 251 -29.94 -0.51 29.64
CA GLU A 251 -30.93 -0.53 30.66
C GLU A 251 -31.38 -1.94 31.10
N MET A 252 -31.39 -2.89 30.12
CA MET A 252 -31.61 -4.31 30.39
C MET A 252 -30.42 -4.96 31.12
N HIS A 253 -29.19 -4.62 30.72
CA HIS A 253 -27.98 -5.14 31.36
C HIS A 253 -27.87 -4.64 32.83
N ASP A 254 -28.23 -3.38 33.08
CA ASP A 254 -28.22 -2.79 34.40
C ASP A 254 -29.41 -3.25 35.27
N GLY A 255 -30.34 -4.03 34.70
CA GLY A 255 -31.49 -4.61 35.39
C GLY A 255 -32.63 -3.62 35.66
N ASN A 256 -32.62 -2.45 35.01
CA ASN A 256 -33.66 -1.44 35.12
C ASN A 256 -34.94 -1.81 34.35
N ILE A 257 -34.75 -2.56 33.25
CA ILE A 257 -35.82 -3.08 32.40
C ILE A 257 -35.78 -4.61 32.40
N THR A 258 -36.94 -5.24 32.64
CA THR A 258 -37.08 -6.70 32.57
C THR A 258 -38.23 -7.04 31.63
N LEU A 259 -37.96 -7.85 30.61
CA LEU A 259 -38.95 -8.26 29.62
C LEU A 259 -39.31 -9.73 29.80
N SER A 260 -40.39 -10.17 29.15
CA SER A 260 -40.79 -11.59 29.14
C SER A 260 -39.81 -12.41 28.32
N GLY A 261 -39.53 -13.70 28.69
CA GLY A 261 -38.47 -14.52 28.14
C GLY A 261 -38.41 -14.58 26.61
N ASP A 262 -39.55 -14.77 25.92
CA ASP A 262 -39.58 -14.87 24.43
C ASP A 262 -39.18 -13.54 23.76
N VAL A 263 -39.49 -12.40 24.34
CA VAL A 263 -39.10 -11.06 23.84
C VAL A 263 -37.65 -10.79 24.15
N GLN A 264 -37.18 -11.21 25.31
CA GLN A 264 -35.79 -11.05 25.71
C GLN A 264 -34.86 -11.83 24.78
N ASP A 265 -35.17 -13.11 24.49
CA ASP A 265 -34.35 -13.92 23.59
C ASP A 265 -34.24 -13.32 22.17
N THR A 266 -35.36 -12.73 21.69
CA THR A 266 -35.36 -12.05 20.36
C THR A 266 -34.52 -10.78 20.36
N LEU A 267 -34.57 -9.99 21.45
CA LEU A 267 -33.75 -8.78 21.57
C LEU A 267 -32.27 -9.09 21.77
N ASP A 268 -31.94 -10.12 22.53
CA ASP A 268 -30.54 -10.55 22.71
C ASP A 268 -29.92 -10.95 21.37
N ASP A 269 -30.63 -11.69 20.51
CA ASP A 269 -30.19 -12.03 19.14
C ASP A 269 -30.00 -10.76 18.29
N LEU A 270 -30.86 -9.75 18.44
CA LEU A 270 -30.76 -8.48 17.73
C LEU A 270 -29.57 -7.64 18.22
N PHE A 271 -29.35 -7.57 19.52
CA PHE A 271 -28.22 -6.86 20.10
C PHE A 271 -26.88 -7.47 19.67
N ASP A 272 -26.79 -8.80 19.64
CA ASP A 272 -25.60 -9.49 19.11
C ASP A 272 -25.31 -9.09 17.65
N GLN A 273 -26.36 -8.97 16.81
CA GLN A 273 -26.20 -8.54 15.42
C GLN A 273 -25.80 -7.06 15.32
N LEU A 274 -26.38 -6.18 16.16
CA LEU A 274 -26.00 -4.77 16.23
C LEU A 274 -24.56 -4.59 16.71
N ASP A 275 -24.13 -5.36 17.70
CA ASP A 275 -22.76 -5.37 18.20
C ASP A 275 -21.76 -5.78 17.12
N GLU A 276 -22.08 -6.81 16.33
CA GLU A 276 -21.24 -7.22 15.20
C GLU A 276 -21.17 -6.14 14.11
N ALA A 277 -22.30 -5.49 13.81
CA ALA A 277 -22.33 -4.38 12.86
C ALA A 277 -21.53 -3.18 13.39
N GLN A 278 -21.70 -2.82 14.65
CA GLN A 278 -20.95 -1.74 15.30
C GLN A 278 -19.44 -2.00 15.26
N LYS A 279 -19.00 -3.15 15.71
CA LYS A 279 -17.57 -3.51 15.72
C LYS A 279 -16.92 -3.38 14.33
N GLN A 280 -17.71 -3.55 13.26
CA GLN A 280 -17.21 -3.44 11.90
C GLN A 280 -17.35 -2.03 11.30
N LEU A 281 -18.38 -1.27 11.67
CA LEU A 281 -18.76 -0.04 10.98
C LEU A 281 -18.58 1.22 11.81
N GLN A 282 -18.50 1.14 13.14
CA GLN A 282 -18.39 2.30 14.01
C GLN A 282 -17.47 2.03 15.21
N SER A 283 -16.73 3.04 15.60
CA SER A 283 -16.01 3.15 16.87
C SER A 283 -16.47 4.40 17.61
N ASP A 284 -15.92 4.66 18.80
CA ASP A 284 -16.27 5.84 19.58
C ASP A 284 -16.05 7.15 18.82
N ASP A 285 -14.98 7.23 18.03
CA ASP A 285 -14.57 8.47 17.35
C ASP A 285 -14.90 8.48 15.86
N TYR A 286 -15.06 7.31 15.21
CA TYR A 286 -15.14 7.20 13.76
C TYR A 286 -16.18 6.20 13.28
N SER A 287 -16.85 6.55 12.18
CA SER A 287 -17.69 5.66 11.38
C SER A 287 -16.93 5.20 10.12
N ARG A 288 -17.13 3.96 9.72
CA ARG A 288 -16.56 3.35 8.52
C ARG A 288 -17.65 3.05 7.49
N MET A 289 -17.55 3.67 6.33
CA MET A 289 -18.36 3.37 5.16
C MET A 289 -17.54 2.53 4.18
N VAL A 290 -18.02 1.38 3.80
CA VAL A 290 -17.35 0.46 2.85
C VAL A 290 -17.99 0.61 1.49
N VAL A 291 -17.17 0.83 0.47
CA VAL A 291 -17.61 1.04 -0.92
C VAL A 291 -17.00 -0.06 -1.79
N TYR A 292 -17.85 -0.88 -2.38
CA TYR A 292 -17.46 -1.91 -3.34
C TYR A 292 -17.53 -1.35 -4.75
N LEU A 293 -16.43 -1.45 -5.50
CA LEU A 293 -16.31 -0.90 -6.83
C LEU A 293 -16.45 -1.96 -7.92
N ASN A 294 -17.05 -1.57 -9.04
CA ASN A 294 -17.08 -2.36 -10.28
C ASN A 294 -15.76 -2.29 -11.07
N LEU A 295 -14.83 -1.44 -10.63
CA LEU A 295 -13.57 -1.15 -11.29
C LEU A 295 -12.42 -2.01 -10.74
N PRO A 296 -11.39 -2.34 -11.54
CA PRO A 296 -10.16 -2.97 -11.07
C PRO A 296 -9.42 -2.08 -10.06
N GLU A 297 -8.51 -2.66 -9.24
CA GLU A 297 -7.80 -1.93 -8.19
C GLU A 297 -6.83 -0.85 -8.73
N GLU A 298 -6.21 -1.07 -9.91
CA GLU A 298 -5.10 -0.28 -10.43
C GLU A 298 -5.38 0.27 -11.83
N THR A 299 -6.36 1.16 -11.97
CA THR A 299 -6.60 1.86 -13.23
C THR A 299 -6.76 3.35 -13.01
N ASP A 300 -6.44 4.14 -14.04
CA ASP A 300 -6.63 5.59 -14.00
C ASP A 300 -8.08 5.98 -13.71
N GLU A 301 -9.05 5.18 -14.17
CA GLU A 301 -10.47 5.36 -13.91
C GLU A 301 -10.80 5.17 -12.42
N THR A 302 -10.20 4.15 -11.80
CA THR A 302 -10.37 3.90 -10.36
C THR A 302 -9.72 4.99 -9.52
N PHE A 303 -8.54 5.47 -9.92
CA PHE A 303 -7.87 6.58 -9.23
C PHE A 303 -8.66 7.89 -9.36
N ALA A 304 -9.26 8.14 -10.53
CA ALA A 304 -10.16 9.27 -10.72
C ALA A 304 -11.41 9.17 -9.83
N PHE A 305 -11.94 7.95 -9.65
CA PHE A 305 -13.07 7.71 -8.77
C PHE A 305 -12.71 7.92 -7.29
N VAL A 306 -11.53 7.53 -6.83
CA VAL A 306 -11.07 7.84 -5.46
C VAL A 306 -11.04 9.35 -5.20
N ASN A 307 -10.57 10.14 -6.17
CA ASN A 307 -10.63 11.60 -6.08
C ASN A 307 -12.08 12.11 -6.02
N LYS A 308 -12.99 11.54 -6.82
CA LYS A 308 -14.43 11.85 -6.79
C LYS A 308 -15.05 11.50 -5.41
N MET A 309 -14.63 10.39 -4.78
CA MET A 309 -15.03 10.07 -3.40
C MET A 309 -14.58 11.15 -2.41
N HIS A 310 -13.34 11.62 -2.51
CA HIS A 310 -12.85 12.73 -1.69
C HIS A 310 -13.69 13.99 -1.89
N ASP A 311 -14.09 14.31 -3.13
CA ASP A 311 -14.93 15.47 -3.42
C ASP A 311 -16.34 15.31 -2.85
N ILE A 312 -16.93 14.11 -2.90
CA ILE A 312 -18.25 13.82 -2.32
C ILE A 312 -18.21 13.97 -0.81
N ILE A 313 -17.28 13.30 -0.13
CA ILE A 313 -17.15 13.34 1.32
C ILE A 313 -16.80 14.75 1.81
N GLY A 314 -15.93 15.45 1.08
CA GLY A 314 -15.52 16.82 1.37
C GLY A 314 -16.63 17.88 1.32
N LYS A 315 -17.85 17.55 0.83
CA LYS A 315 -19.02 18.42 0.93
C LYS A 315 -19.59 18.46 2.34
N TYR A 316 -19.39 17.39 3.11
CA TYR A 316 -20.00 17.16 4.43
C TYR A 316 -18.98 17.25 5.56
N TYR A 317 -17.72 16.83 5.31
CA TYR A 317 -16.66 16.81 6.30
C TYR A 317 -15.46 17.64 5.84
N ALA A 318 -14.74 18.23 6.81
CA ALA A 318 -13.49 18.93 6.50
C ALA A 318 -12.44 17.95 5.98
N THR A 319 -11.60 18.40 5.04
CA THR A 319 -10.63 17.53 4.32
C THR A 319 -9.61 16.84 5.25
N ASP A 320 -9.34 17.41 6.41
CA ASP A 320 -8.42 16.88 7.42
C ASP A 320 -9.10 15.98 8.47
N SER A 321 -10.43 15.82 8.42
CA SER A 321 -11.20 15.04 9.39
C SER A 321 -11.64 13.67 8.89
N PHE A 322 -11.43 13.35 7.60
CA PHE A 322 -11.81 12.05 7.05
C PHE A 322 -10.65 11.40 6.27
N TYR A 323 -10.75 10.08 6.09
CA TYR A 323 -9.76 9.29 5.37
C TYR A 323 -10.46 8.36 4.37
N VAL A 324 -9.84 8.20 3.19
CA VAL A 324 -10.24 7.18 2.21
C VAL A 324 -9.10 6.18 2.11
N VAL A 325 -9.36 4.92 2.44
CA VAL A 325 -8.34 3.88 2.60
C VAL A 325 -8.71 2.60 1.85
N GLY A 326 -7.72 1.91 1.33
CA GLY A 326 -7.90 0.65 0.60
C GLY A 326 -6.66 0.27 -0.20
N ASN A 327 -6.70 -0.88 -0.88
CA ASN A 327 -5.60 -1.27 -1.76
C ASN A 327 -5.44 -0.25 -2.91
N THR A 328 -6.54 0.20 -3.47
CA THR A 328 -6.56 1.21 -4.55
C THR A 328 -5.92 2.52 -4.13
N THR A 329 -6.19 3.04 -2.93
CA THR A 329 -5.58 4.29 -2.47
C THR A 329 -4.08 4.14 -2.27
N SER A 330 -3.64 3.01 -1.72
CA SER A 330 -2.21 2.69 -1.59
C SER A 330 -1.52 2.58 -2.96
N ALA A 331 -2.19 1.97 -3.94
CA ALA A 331 -1.68 1.89 -5.31
C ALA A 331 -1.62 3.27 -5.99
N MET A 332 -2.62 4.12 -5.76
CA MET A 332 -2.67 5.49 -6.26
C MET A 332 -1.54 6.35 -5.68
N ASP A 333 -1.31 6.29 -4.37
CA ASP A 333 -0.22 7.01 -3.70
C ASP A 333 1.15 6.57 -4.23
N LEU A 334 1.33 5.26 -4.39
CA LEU A 334 2.55 4.71 -4.97
C LEU A 334 2.73 5.15 -6.43
N SER A 335 1.67 5.12 -7.24
CA SER A 335 1.68 5.57 -8.63
C SER A 335 2.06 7.04 -8.76
N SER A 336 1.48 7.90 -7.93
CA SER A 336 1.75 9.34 -7.96
C SER A 336 3.21 9.68 -7.61
N SER A 337 3.79 8.97 -6.64
CA SER A 337 5.18 9.18 -6.19
C SER A 337 6.19 8.54 -7.14
N PHE A 338 5.82 7.41 -7.78
CA PHE A 338 6.77 6.59 -8.53
C PHE A 338 7.37 7.29 -9.76
N GLY A 339 6.57 8.08 -10.48
CA GLY A 339 7.05 8.81 -11.66
C GLY A 339 8.15 9.81 -11.34
N GLU A 340 7.96 10.61 -10.31
CA GLU A 340 8.93 11.61 -9.85
C GLU A 340 10.17 10.94 -9.24
N ASP A 341 9.99 9.93 -8.40
CA ASP A 341 11.06 9.18 -7.78
C ASP A 341 11.94 8.48 -8.83
N ASN A 342 11.34 7.85 -9.84
CA ASN A 342 12.08 7.15 -10.89
C ASN A 342 12.98 8.11 -11.69
N LEU A 343 12.47 9.29 -12.05
CA LEU A 343 13.27 10.31 -12.73
C LEU A 343 14.41 10.82 -11.83
N LEU A 344 14.09 11.16 -10.59
CA LEU A 344 15.06 11.64 -9.61
C LEU A 344 16.20 10.64 -9.41
N ILE A 345 15.86 9.37 -9.16
CA ILE A 345 16.84 8.31 -8.92
C ILE A 345 17.70 8.09 -10.16
N SER A 346 17.11 8.05 -11.35
CA SER A 346 17.84 7.85 -12.60
C SER A 346 18.88 8.95 -12.82
N VAL A 347 18.50 10.21 -12.61
CA VAL A 347 19.40 11.36 -12.75
C VAL A 347 20.48 11.37 -11.66
N LEU A 348 20.09 11.17 -10.39
CA LEU A 348 21.06 11.16 -9.28
C LEU A 348 22.04 9.98 -9.39
N SER A 349 21.55 8.80 -9.71
CA SER A 349 22.37 7.62 -9.88
C SER A 349 23.41 7.82 -11.00
N ALA A 350 22.98 8.30 -12.15
CA ALA A 350 23.89 8.64 -13.26
C ALA A 350 24.92 9.69 -12.83
N LEU A 351 24.50 10.75 -12.14
CA LEU A 351 25.39 11.81 -11.65
C LEU A 351 26.43 11.25 -10.67
N PHE A 352 26.02 10.47 -9.68
CA PHE A 352 26.93 9.91 -8.68
C PHE A 352 27.91 8.93 -9.32
N VAL A 353 27.46 8.09 -10.24
CA VAL A 353 28.34 7.18 -10.97
C VAL A 353 29.34 7.94 -11.84
N ILE A 354 28.92 9.00 -12.55
CA ILE A 354 29.82 9.86 -13.32
C ILE A 354 30.89 10.46 -12.41
N LEU A 355 30.52 11.01 -11.26
CA LEU A 355 31.47 11.59 -10.31
C LEU A 355 32.52 10.57 -9.87
N VAL A 356 32.12 9.38 -9.47
CA VAL A 356 33.04 8.31 -9.05
C VAL A 356 33.96 7.91 -10.19
N LEU A 357 33.42 7.73 -11.40
CA LEU A 357 34.22 7.36 -12.57
C LEU A 357 35.19 8.46 -13.02
N LEU A 358 34.82 9.75 -12.89
CA LEU A 358 35.73 10.87 -13.16
C LEU A 358 36.96 10.82 -12.25
N PHE A 359 36.77 10.58 -10.96
CA PHE A 359 37.89 10.44 -10.01
C PHE A 359 38.74 9.21 -10.28
N THR A 360 38.08 8.09 -10.66
CA THR A 360 38.75 6.82 -10.88
C THR A 360 39.58 6.82 -12.16
N PHE A 361 39.00 7.25 -13.29
CA PHE A 361 39.67 7.16 -14.61
C PHE A 361 40.46 8.40 -15.00
N LYS A 362 40.32 9.50 -14.24
CA LYS A 362 40.99 10.79 -14.54
C LYS A 362 40.76 11.25 -16.00
N SER A 363 39.62 10.93 -16.56
CA SER A 363 39.20 11.23 -17.94
C SER A 363 37.72 11.67 -17.92
N ALA A 364 37.36 12.74 -18.61
CA ALA A 364 35.98 13.20 -18.69
C ALA A 364 35.14 12.44 -19.72
N GLY A 365 35.74 11.96 -20.79
CA GLY A 365 35.01 11.30 -21.87
C GLY A 365 34.61 9.85 -21.56
N LEU A 366 35.45 9.12 -20.83
CA LEU A 366 35.22 7.70 -20.55
C LEU A 366 33.99 7.46 -19.69
N PRO A 367 33.74 8.22 -18.59
CA PRO A 367 32.54 8.08 -17.80
C PRO A 367 31.24 8.31 -18.56
N VAL A 368 31.22 9.29 -19.46
CA VAL A 368 30.04 9.59 -20.29
C VAL A 368 29.69 8.40 -21.20
N LEU A 369 30.69 7.82 -21.85
CA LEU A 369 30.47 6.65 -22.69
C LEU A 369 30.02 5.43 -21.90
N LEU A 370 30.59 5.22 -20.70
CA LEU A 370 30.18 4.11 -19.83
C LEU A 370 28.73 4.28 -19.33
N ILE A 371 28.33 5.49 -18.95
CA ILE A 371 26.95 5.75 -18.53
C ILE A 371 25.96 5.53 -19.66
N ILE A 372 26.26 5.96 -20.88
CA ILE A 372 25.38 5.70 -22.04
C ILE A 372 25.18 4.21 -22.23
N VAL A 373 26.24 3.40 -22.13
CA VAL A 373 26.14 1.95 -22.27
C VAL A 373 25.38 1.33 -21.10
N ILE A 374 25.65 1.74 -19.85
CA ILE A 374 25.00 1.22 -18.66
C ILE A 374 23.50 1.58 -18.71
N GLN A 375 23.17 2.85 -18.93
CA GLN A 375 21.78 3.31 -18.98
C GLN A 375 21.01 2.66 -20.12
N GLY A 376 21.63 2.53 -21.29
CA GLY A 376 21.03 1.84 -22.42
C GLY A 376 20.81 0.33 -22.22
N SER A 377 21.56 -0.30 -21.31
CA SER A 377 21.36 -1.71 -20.95
C SER A 377 20.30 -1.91 -19.86
N ILE A 378 19.90 -0.82 -19.18
CA ILE A 378 18.82 -0.84 -18.17
C ILE A 378 17.45 -0.71 -18.86
N TRP A 379 17.36 0.06 -19.93
CA TRP A 379 16.15 0.22 -20.74
C TRP A 379 15.89 -1.00 -21.62
#